data_a7afd3090a07edf420d96e6da2f9fa32
#
_entry.id   a7afd3090a07edf420d96e6da2f9fa32
#
_cell.length_a   1.000
_cell.length_b   1.000
_cell.length_c   1.000
_cell.angle_alpha   90.00
_cell.angle_beta   90.00
_cell.angle_gamma   90.00
#
_symmetry.space_group_name_H-M   'P 1'
#
loop_
_entity.id
_entity.type
_entity.pdbx_description
1 polymer ?
#
loop_
_entity_poly.entity_id
_entity_poly.type
_entity_poly.pdbx_seq_one_letter_code
_entity_poly.pdbx_strand_id
1 'polypeptide(L)'
;LPRMMGFQASGSAPLVNDTTVTDPETIATAIRIGNPVNRAKAIAARQASNGAFLAVTDAEIIEAYKLLGGQEGIFCEPASAASVAGLLKRKDEVPAGATVVCVLTGNGLKDPDCAINNNDAAFHTDLNPDLTTVAEVMGF
;
A
#
# COMPACT_ATOMS: atom_id res chain seq x y z
N LEU A 1 -18.82 16.47 -0.19
CA LEU A 1 -17.67 15.74 0.35
C LEU A 1 -17.34 14.58 -0.58
N PRO A 2 -16.06 14.28 -0.82
CA PRO A 2 -15.68 13.08 -1.54
C PRO A 2 -16.10 11.84 -0.73
N ARG A 3 -16.43 10.75 -1.41
CA ARG A 3 -16.70 9.48 -0.77
C ARG A 3 -15.38 8.89 -0.24
N MET A 4 -15.28 8.70 1.07
CA MET A 4 -14.05 8.23 1.72
C MET A 4 -14.03 6.71 1.78
N MET A 5 -13.04 6.11 1.12
CA MET A 5 -12.84 4.66 1.12
C MET A 5 -11.57 4.35 1.92
N GLY A 6 -11.69 3.60 3.02
CA GLY A 6 -10.55 3.16 3.83
C GLY A 6 -10.23 1.71 3.55
N PHE A 7 -8.94 1.43 3.32
CA PHE A 7 -8.46 0.07 3.09
C PHE A 7 -7.50 -0.35 4.21
N GLN A 8 -7.70 -1.56 4.73
CA GLN A 8 -6.85 -2.17 5.75
C GLN A 8 -6.30 -3.50 5.23
N ALA A 9 -5.12 -3.88 5.69
CA ALA A 9 -4.63 -5.23 5.43
C ALA A 9 -5.53 -6.27 6.11
N SER A 10 -5.85 -7.37 5.44
CA SER A 10 -6.81 -8.38 5.94
C SER A 10 -6.43 -8.96 7.30
N GLY A 11 -5.13 -9.13 7.58
CA GLY A 11 -4.62 -9.57 8.88
C GLY A 11 -4.56 -8.46 9.94
N SER A 12 -4.91 -7.21 9.59
CA SER A 12 -4.92 -6.05 10.49
C SER A 12 -6.07 -5.11 10.14
N ALA A 13 -7.32 -5.59 10.24
CA ALA A 13 -8.52 -4.92 9.75
C ALA A 13 -9.57 -4.60 10.84
N PRO A 14 -9.21 -3.91 11.94
CA PRO A 14 -10.12 -3.65 13.05
C PRO A 14 -11.33 -2.78 12.70
N LEU A 15 -11.23 -1.90 11.69
CA LEU A 15 -12.36 -1.07 11.26
C LEU A 15 -13.31 -1.82 10.33
N VAL A 16 -12.81 -2.79 9.56
CA VAL A 16 -13.61 -3.66 8.70
C VAL A 16 -14.41 -4.66 9.53
N ASN A 17 -13.74 -5.27 10.51
CA ASN A 17 -14.31 -6.31 11.37
C ASN A 17 -15.12 -5.77 12.55
N ASP A 18 -15.10 -4.46 12.75
CA ASP A 18 -15.68 -3.74 13.89
C ASP A 18 -15.24 -4.28 15.27
N THR A 19 -13.99 -4.73 15.35
CA THR A 19 -13.40 -5.30 16.58
C THR A 19 -11.92 -4.97 16.66
N THR A 20 -11.33 -5.11 17.86
CA THR A 20 -9.87 -5.03 18.03
C THR A 20 -9.23 -6.33 17.53
N VAL A 21 -8.12 -6.21 16.81
CA VAL A 21 -7.28 -7.33 16.40
C VAL A 21 -6.13 -7.43 17.41
N THR A 22 -6.09 -8.52 18.17
CA THR A 22 -5.12 -8.69 19.28
C THR A 22 -3.71 -8.93 18.75
N ASP A 23 -3.59 -9.66 17.64
CA ASP A 23 -2.32 -10.04 17.00
C ASP A 23 -2.39 -9.66 15.52
N PRO A 24 -2.18 -8.37 15.20
CA PRO A 24 -2.27 -7.88 13.82
C PRO A 24 -1.05 -8.32 13.01
N GLU A 25 -1.29 -8.97 11.86
CA GLU A 25 -0.25 -9.44 10.95
C GLU A 25 -0.45 -8.90 9.54
N THR A 26 0.60 -8.29 8.99
CA THR A 26 0.69 -7.87 7.60
C THR A 26 2.12 -7.47 7.27
N ILE A 27 2.50 -7.60 6.01
CA ILE A 27 3.76 -7.05 5.47
C ILE A 27 3.78 -5.52 5.48
N ALA A 28 2.62 -4.89 5.43
CA ALA A 28 2.48 -3.43 5.46
C ALA A 28 2.63 -2.91 6.90
N THR A 29 3.86 -2.83 7.38
CA THR A 29 4.22 -2.59 8.79
C THR A 29 3.56 -1.32 9.37
N ALA A 30 3.47 -0.24 8.59
CA ALA A 30 2.88 1.03 9.05
C ALA A 30 1.35 0.96 9.30
N ILE A 31 0.65 -0.06 8.77
CA ILE A 31 -0.78 -0.32 9.05
C ILE A 31 -1.03 -1.60 9.84
N ARG A 32 0.01 -2.20 10.44
CA ARG A 32 -0.09 -3.33 11.36
C ARG A 32 -0.57 -2.84 12.73
N ILE A 33 -1.83 -2.38 12.77
CA ILE A 33 -2.43 -1.72 13.93
C ILE A 33 -3.75 -2.39 14.27
N GLY A 34 -3.78 -3.12 15.38
CA GLY A 34 -4.97 -3.86 15.81
C GLY A 34 -6.01 -3.00 16.55
N ASN A 35 -5.61 -1.85 17.11
CA ASN A 35 -6.51 -0.92 17.81
C ASN A 35 -6.16 0.53 17.44
N PRO A 36 -6.70 1.08 16.36
CA PRO A 36 -6.35 2.42 15.88
C PRO A 36 -6.88 3.51 16.81
N VAL A 37 -6.00 4.43 17.24
CA VAL A 37 -6.31 5.54 18.15
C VAL A 37 -7.45 6.43 17.63
N ASN A 38 -7.49 6.68 16.32
CA ASN A 38 -8.49 7.54 15.69
C ASN A 38 -9.73 6.78 15.15
N ARG A 39 -10.03 5.58 15.70
CA ARG A 39 -11.17 4.76 15.29
C ARG A 39 -12.48 5.56 15.16
N ALA A 40 -12.85 6.31 16.19
CA ALA A 40 -14.08 7.08 16.22
C ALA A 40 -14.13 8.13 15.10
N LYS A 41 -13.01 8.81 14.82
CA LYS A 41 -12.92 9.82 13.74
C LYS A 41 -13.03 9.16 12.36
N ALA A 42 -12.40 8.00 12.17
CA ALA A 42 -12.48 7.25 10.91
C ALA A 42 -13.92 6.78 10.64
N ILE A 43 -14.61 6.26 11.65
CA ILE A 43 -16.02 5.86 11.55
C ILE A 43 -16.90 7.06 11.19
N ALA A 44 -16.72 8.20 11.87
CA ALA A 44 -17.48 9.42 11.58
C ALA A 44 -17.24 9.91 10.13
N ALA A 45 -16.00 9.90 9.66
CA ALA A 45 -15.65 10.28 8.29
C ALA A 45 -16.30 9.34 7.25
N ARG A 46 -16.25 8.03 7.49
CA ARG A 46 -16.94 7.03 6.65
C ARG A 46 -18.44 7.30 6.58
N GLN A 47 -19.10 7.54 7.71
CA GLN A 47 -20.53 7.79 7.77
C GLN A 47 -20.90 9.09 7.07
N ALA A 48 -20.20 10.19 7.36
CA ALA A 48 -20.46 11.51 6.78
C ALA A 48 -20.28 11.56 5.25
N SER A 49 -19.43 10.69 4.70
CA SER A 49 -19.10 10.64 3.27
C SER A 49 -19.83 9.53 2.50
N ASN A 50 -20.69 8.74 3.15
CA ASN A 50 -21.27 7.51 2.60
C ASN A 50 -20.16 6.55 2.07
N GLY A 51 -19.05 6.49 2.79
CA GLY A 51 -17.89 5.69 2.48
C GLY A 51 -17.95 4.26 3.00
N ALA A 52 -16.84 3.55 2.86
CA ALA A 52 -16.73 2.18 3.37
C ALA A 52 -15.31 1.88 3.89
N PHE A 53 -15.21 0.86 4.76
CA PHE A 53 -13.96 0.20 5.09
C PHE A 53 -13.92 -1.17 4.43
N LEU A 54 -12.80 -1.53 3.84
CA LEU A 54 -12.61 -2.76 3.09
C LEU A 54 -11.23 -3.35 3.42
N ALA A 55 -11.10 -4.66 3.25
CA ALA A 55 -9.82 -5.34 3.43
C ALA A 55 -9.18 -5.70 2.10
N VAL A 56 -7.86 -5.59 2.07
CA VAL A 56 -6.98 -6.08 1.01
C VAL A 56 -5.97 -7.06 1.61
N THR A 57 -5.62 -8.09 0.86
CA THR A 57 -4.60 -9.06 1.28
C THR A 57 -3.20 -8.52 1.06
N ASP A 58 -2.21 -9.11 1.73
CA ASP A 58 -0.79 -8.76 1.51
C ASP A 58 -0.37 -8.99 0.05
N ALA A 59 -0.91 -10.03 -0.60
CA ALA A 59 -0.65 -10.28 -2.02
C ALA A 59 -1.20 -9.15 -2.91
N GLU A 60 -2.42 -8.67 -2.67
CA GLU A 60 -3.01 -7.53 -3.38
C GLU A 60 -2.20 -6.24 -3.13
N ILE A 61 -1.69 -6.05 -1.91
CA ILE A 61 -0.82 -4.90 -1.57
C ILE A 61 0.49 -4.97 -2.36
N ILE A 62 1.16 -6.14 -2.42
CA ILE A 62 2.41 -6.31 -3.17
C ILE A 62 2.19 -6.12 -4.67
N GLU A 63 1.10 -6.61 -5.23
CA GLU A 63 0.76 -6.38 -6.65
C GLU A 63 0.65 -4.88 -6.95
N ALA A 64 -0.11 -4.13 -6.15
CA ALA A 64 -0.23 -2.69 -6.29
C ALA A 64 1.10 -1.96 -6.05
N TYR A 65 1.92 -2.42 -5.11
CA TYR A 65 3.25 -1.90 -4.82
C TYR A 65 4.19 -2.02 -6.02
N LYS A 66 4.25 -3.22 -6.63
CA LYS A 66 5.05 -3.48 -7.84
C LYS A 66 4.56 -2.65 -9.04
N LEU A 67 3.24 -2.50 -9.20
CA LEU A 67 2.65 -1.68 -10.24
C LEU A 67 3.06 -0.21 -10.09
N LEU A 68 2.95 0.36 -8.89
CA LEU A 68 3.35 1.74 -8.61
C LEU A 68 4.84 1.98 -8.90
N GLY A 69 5.72 1.08 -8.46
CA GLY A 69 7.15 1.19 -8.72
C GLY A 69 7.51 1.00 -10.19
N GLY A 70 6.98 -0.05 -10.82
CA GLY A 70 7.39 -0.46 -12.17
C GLY A 70 6.72 0.30 -13.32
N GLN A 71 5.48 0.75 -13.15
CA GLN A 71 4.74 1.42 -14.21
C GLN A 71 4.61 2.93 -14.00
N GLU A 72 4.49 3.38 -12.76
CA GLU A 72 4.27 4.78 -12.44
C GLU A 72 5.54 5.47 -11.91
N GLY A 73 6.62 4.72 -11.63
CA GLY A 73 7.86 5.25 -11.08
C GLY A 73 7.71 5.78 -9.64
N ILE A 74 6.71 5.31 -8.91
CA ILE A 74 6.41 5.79 -7.55
C ILE A 74 6.92 4.79 -6.53
N PHE A 75 7.98 5.16 -5.81
CA PHE A 75 8.53 4.37 -4.71
C PHE A 75 7.87 4.74 -3.38
N CYS A 76 6.84 4.01 -3.01
CA CYS A 76 6.11 4.19 -1.75
C CYS A 76 6.31 2.99 -0.80
N GLU A 77 5.97 3.12 0.48
CA GLU A 77 5.91 1.99 1.40
C GLU A 77 4.70 1.07 1.11
N PRO A 78 4.71 -0.23 1.49
CA PRO A 78 3.61 -1.15 1.24
C PRO A 78 2.26 -0.67 1.79
N ALA A 79 2.27 -0.03 2.96
CA ALA A 79 1.07 0.53 3.57
C ALA A 79 0.38 1.58 2.67
N SER A 80 1.15 2.35 1.90
CA SER A 80 0.63 3.33 0.93
C SER A 80 -0.02 2.65 -0.27
N ALA A 81 0.54 1.52 -0.73
CA ALA A 81 -0.02 0.76 -1.83
C ALA A 81 -1.40 0.15 -1.52
N ALA A 82 -1.77 0.01 -0.25
CA ALA A 82 -3.08 -0.52 0.16
C ALA A 82 -4.26 0.26 -0.44
N SER A 83 -4.13 1.58 -0.62
CA SER A 83 -5.17 2.40 -1.26
C SER A 83 -5.36 2.05 -2.74
N VAL A 84 -4.27 1.79 -3.46
CA VAL A 84 -4.29 1.38 -4.87
C VAL A 84 -4.74 -0.08 -5.00
N ALA A 85 -4.30 -0.98 -4.12
CA ALA A 85 -4.78 -2.35 -4.04
C ALA A 85 -6.31 -2.40 -3.90
N GLY A 86 -6.84 -1.56 -3.02
CA GLY A 86 -8.28 -1.43 -2.83
C GLY A 86 -9.02 -0.88 -4.05
N LEU A 87 -8.43 0.09 -4.75
CA LEU A 87 -8.98 0.61 -6.01
C LEU A 87 -9.00 -0.48 -7.09
N LEU A 88 -7.90 -1.21 -7.29
CA LEU A 88 -7.81 -2.28 -8.26
C LEU A 88 -8.85 -3.38 -7.99
N LYS A 89 -8.99 -3.78 -6.73
CA LYS A 89 -9.98 -4.76 -6.28
C LYS A 89 -11.42 -4.36 -6.57
N ARG A 90 -11.70 -3.06 -6.58
CA ARG A 90 -13.06 -2.50 -6.71
C ARG A 90 -13.24 -1.65 -7.97
N LYS A 91 -12.35 -1.77 -8.94
CA LYS A 91 -12.34 -0.94 -10.15
C LYS A 91 -13.70 -0.91 -10.88
N ASP A 92 -14.38 -2.06 -10.93
CA ASP A 92 -15.65 -2.19 -11.65
C ASP A 92 -16.83 -1.48 -10.93
N GLU A 93 -16.63 -1.07 -9.68
CA GLU A 93 -17.61 -0.30 -8.90
C GLU A 93 -17.39 1.21 -8.98
N VAL A 94 -16.29 1.63 -9.61
CA VAL A 94 -16.00 3.06 -9.80
C VAL A 94 -16.86 3.58 -10.96
N PRO A 95 -17.70 4.60 -10.74
CA PRO A 95 -18.53 5.14 -11.82
C PRO A 95 -17.69 5.70 -12.96
N ALA A 96 -18.14 5.51 -14.19
CA ALA A 96 -17.48 6.08 -15.36
C ALA A 96 -17.36 7.62 -15.22
N GLY A 97 -16.16 8.13 -15.48
CA GLY A 97 -15.85 9.56 -15.36
C GLY A 97 -15.61 10.06 -13.93
N ALA A 98 -15.62 9.17 -12.94
CA ALA A 98 -15.28 9.54 -11.56
C ALA A 98 -13.80 9.93 -11.42
N THR A 99 -13.51 10.95 -10.62
CA THR A 99 -12.15 11.26 -10.18
C THR A 99 -11.85 10.49 -8.91
N VAL A 100 -10.79 9.69 -8.92
CA VAL A 100 -10.32 8.92 -7.76
C VAL A 100 -8.97 9.47 -7.32
N VAL A 101 -8.82 9.70 -6.01
CA VAL A 101 -7.57 10.12 -5.40
C VAL A 101 -7.11 9.03 -4.44
N CYS A 102 -5.99 8.37 -4.74
CA CYS A 102 -5.31 7.45 -3.83
C CYS A 102 -4.24 8.21 -3.05
N VAL A 103 -4.32 8.18 -1.72
CA VAL A 103 -3.33 8.83 -0.87
C VAL A 103 -2.19 7.85 -0.60
N LEU A 104 -1.00 8.17 -1.11
CA LEU A 104 0.24 7.42 -0.85
C LEU A 104 0.98 8.13 0.29
N THR A 105 0.85 7.60 1.48
CA THR A 105 1.21 8.29 2.73
C THR A 105 2.69 8.30 3.06
N GLY A 106 3.45 7.29 2.64
CA GLY A 106 4.85 7.13 3.00
C GLY A 106 5.75 6.73 1.84
N ASN A 107 7.01 7.17 1.93
CA ASN A 107 8.07 6.82 0.99
C ASN A 107 8.57 5.39 1.22
N GLY A 108 9.01 4.70 0.16
CA GLY A 108 9.49 3.32 0.21
C GLY A 108 10.72 3.11 1.10
N LEU A 109 11.53 4.14 1.32
CA LEU A 109 12.67 4.07 2.25
C LEU A 109 12.28 3.86 3.72
N LYS A 110 11.00 3.93 4.06
CA LYS A 110 10.51 3.55 5.40
C LYS A 110 10.48 2.03 5.61
N ASP A 111 10.42 1.27 4.52
CA ASP A 111 10.40 -0.19 4.54
C ASP A 111 11.23 -0.74 3.37
N PRO A 112 12.57 -0.55 3.39
CA PRO A 112 13.44 -0.97 2.30
C PRO A 112 13.49 -2.50 2.16
N ASP A 113 13.33 -3.24 3.25
CA ASP A 113 13.34 -4.70 3.24
C ASP A 113 12.20 -5.27 2.40
N CYS A 114 11.04 -4.61 2.39
CA CYS A 114 9.94 -5.00 1.51
C CYS A 114 10.34 -4.88 0.04
N ALA A 115 11.03 -3.80 -0.35
CA ALA A 115 11.51 -3.61 -1.72
C ALA A 115 12.50 -4.70 -2.12
N ILE A 116 13.46 -5.01 -1.24
CA ILE A 116 14.49 -6.03 -1.48
C ILE A 116 13.86 -7.42 -1.64
N ASN A 117 12.95 -7.78 -0.74
CA ASN A 117 12.37 -9.12 -0.68
C ASN A 117 11.29 -9.39 -1.73
N ASN A 118 10.71 -8.34 -2.31
CA ASN A 118 9.60 -8.47 -3.27
C ASN A 118 9.94 -7.93 -4.68
N ASN A 119 11.21 -7.67 -4.95
CA ASN A 119 11.66 -7.29 -6.27
C ASN A 119 12.16 -8.51 -7.03
N ASP A 120 11.75 -8.66 -8.28
CA ASP A 120 12.18 -9.75 -9.17
C ASP A 120 13.55 -9.43 -9.84
N ALA A 121 14.04 -8.20 -9.71
CA ALA A 121 15.36 -7.80 -10.22
C ALA A 121 16.47 -8.23 -9.24
N ALA A 122 17.62 -8.58 -9.78
CA ALA A 122 18.79 -8.85 -8.97
C ALA A 122 19.23 -7.60 -8.21
N PHE A 123 19.36 -7.73 -6.89
CA PHE A 123 19.99 -6.71 -6.06
C PHE A 123 21.51 -6.89 -6.09
N HIS A 124 22.21 -5.86 -6.53
CA HIS A 124 23.65 -5.82 -6.49
C HIS A 124 24.09 -5.00 -5.27
N THR A 125 24.68 -5.67 -4.29
CA THR A 125 25.35 -5.04 -3.15
C THR A 125 26.85 -5.00 -3.44
N ASP A 126 27.55 -4.02 -2.88
CA ASP A 126 29.02 -3.93 -2.94
C ASP A 126 29.61 -3.76 -4.36
N LEU A 127 28.90 -3.05 -5.23
CA LEU A 127 29.44 -2.67 -6.53
C LEU A 127 30.59 -1.66 -6.37
N ASN A 128 31.69 -1.91 -7.09
CA ASN A 128 32.72 -0.87 -7.22
C ASN A 128 32.12 0.35 -7.91
N PRO A 129 32.38 1.58 -7.37
CA PRO A 129 31.81 2.81 -7.92
C PRO A 129 32.63 3.31 -9.15
N ASP A 130 32.86 2.41 -10.09
CA ASP A 130 33.47 2.74 -11.40
C ASP A 130 32.42 2.64 -12.51
N LEU A 131 32.60 3.47 -13.54
CA LEU A 131 31.63 3.62 -14.61
C LEU A 131 31.38 2.29 -15.36
N THR A 132 32.42 1.50 -15.59
CA THR A 132 32.32 0.25 -16.35
C THR A 132 31.49 -0.78 -15.62
N THR A 133 31.81 -1.04 -14.34
CA THR A 133 31.08 -1.99 -13.50
C THR A 133 29.60 -1.60 -13.37
N VAL A 134 29.32 -0.31 -13.13
CA VAL A 134 27.94 0.17 -13.00
C VAL A 134 27.18 0.03 -14.34
N ALA A 135 27.79 0.41 -15.47
CA ALA A 135 27.18 0.30 -16.78
C ALA A 135 26.84 -1.17 -17.15
N GLU A 136 27.79 -2.10 -16.93
CA GLU A 136 27.56 -3.54 -17.17
C GLU A 136 26.37 -4.08 -16.37
N VAL A 137 26.27 -3.74 -15.09
CA VAL A 137 25.14 -4.17 -14.22
C VAL A 137 23.83 -3.56 -14.66
N MET A 138 23.84 -2.34 -15.19
CA MET A 138 22.66 -1.67 -15.74
C MET A 138 22.29 -2.14 -17.15
N GLY A 139 23.13 -2.98 -17.77
CA GLY A 139 22.88 -3.53 -19.11
C GLY A 139 23.22 -2.57 -20.27
N PHE A 140 24.19 -1.66 -20.06
CA PHE A 140 24.73 -0.77 -21.08
C PHE A 140 26.05 -1.28 -21.64
#